data_1196163af63e633a1dd1264e9d5853d7
#
_entry.id   1196163af63e633a1dd1264e9d5853d7
#
_cell.length_a   1.000
_cell.length_b   1.000
_cell.length_c   1.000
_cell.angle_alpha   90.00
_cell.angle_beta   90.00
_cell.angle_gamma   90.00
#
_symmetry.space_group_name_H-M   'P 1'
#
loop_
_entity.id
_entity.type
_entity.pdbx_description
1 polymer ?
#
loop_
_entity_poly.entity_id
_entity_poly.type
_entity_poly.pdbx_seq_one_letter_code
_entity_poly.pdbx_strand_id
1 'polypeptide(L)'
;MDPIKIGLIGFGRMGGFYLDEMLKSGKWEIAYVCDLSPESRELARRLVPGAQIVSDEQLIFDDPEVQVVGLFALADSRKEQIAKAVAAGKHIISEKPIAESIEKEWQAVELAEKSNVLS
;
A
#
# COMPACT_ATOMS: atom_id res chain seq x y z
N MET A 1 -1.52 -22.58 3.28
CA MET A 1 -1.49 -21.28 3.96
C MET A 1 -2.28 -20.26 3.17
N ASP A 2 -3.12 -19.49 3.84
CA ASP A 2 -3.92 -18.49 3.15
C ASP A 2 -3.05 -17.34 2.62
N PRO A 3 -3.38 -16.78 1.47
CA PRO A 3 -2.65 -15.61 0.97
C PRO A 3 -2.77 -14.43 1.93
N ILE A 4 -1.74 -13.59 1.92
CA ILE A 4 -1.74 -12.36 2.71
C ILE A 4 -2.54 -11.31 1.95
N LYS A 5 -3.54 -10.72 2.59
CA LYS A 5 -4.37 -9.69 1.97
C LYS A 5 -3.69 -8.33 2.03
N ILE A 6 -3.50 -7.72 0.87
CA ILE A 6 -2.83 -6.43 0.75
C ILE A 6 -3.73 -5.41 0.05
N GLY A 7 -3.66 -4.17 0.52
CA GLY A 7 -4.25 -3.04 -0.17
C GLY A 7 -3.15 -2.16 -0.76
N LEU A 8 -3.26 -1.85 -2.03
CA LEU A 8 -2.26 -1.03 -2.73
C LEU A 8 -2.74 0.42 -2.83
N ILE A 9 -1.93 1.35 -2.37
CA ILE A 9 -2.20 2.78 -2.50
C ILE A 9 -1.22 3.37 -3.51
N GLY A 10 -1.74 3.84 -4.64
CA GLY A 10 -0.93 4.37 -5.72
C GLY A 10 -0.53 3.31 -6.72
N PHE A 11 -1.40 2.99 -7.67
CA PHE A 11 -1.19 1.91 -8.62
C PHE A 11 -0.35 2.33 -9.82
N GLY A 12 -0.57 3.54 -10.32
CA GLY A 12 0.09 4.00 -11.54
C GLY A 12 1.61 4.09 -11.43
N ARG A 13 2.15 4.23 -10.21
CA ARG A 13 3.58 4.31 -9.96
C ARG A 13 4.22 3.00 -9.56
N MET A 14 3.40 1.99 -9.36
CA MET A 14 3.86 0.69 -8.89
C MET A 14 4.77 -0.01 -9.89
N GLY A 15 4.48 0.16 -11.17
CA GLY A 15 5.22 -0.49 -12.23
C GLY A 15 4.88 -1.97 -12.38
N GLY A 16 5.03 -2.48 -13.60
CA GLY A 16 4.69 -3.86 -13.92
C GLY A 16 5.50 -4.89 -13.16
N PHE A 17 6.75 -4.53 -12.81
CA PHE A 17 7.64 -5.47 -12.12
C PHE A 17 7.09 -5.90 -10.76
N TYR A 18 6.70 -4.95 -9.91
CA TYR A 18 6.17 -5.29 -8.58
C TYR A 18 4.88 -6.08 -8.68
N LEU A 19 3.99 -5.66 -9.57
CA LEU A 19 2.72 -6.35 -9.74
C LEU A 19 2.95 -7.78 -10.20
N ASP A 20 3.81 -7.98 -11.19
CA ASP A 20 4.14 -9.31 -11.69
C ASP A 20 4.70 -10.20 -10.59
N GLU A 21 5.61 -9.68 -9.81
CA GLU A 21 6.20 -10.43 -8.69
C GLU A 21 5.15 -10.87 -7.69
N MET A 22 4.25 -9.96 -7.32
CA MET A 22 3.16 -10.29 -6.39
C MET A 22 2.23 -11.35 -6.95
N LEU A 23 1.82 -11.21 -8.20
CA LEU A 23 0.89 -12.14 -8.82
C LEU A 23 1.50 -13.52 -9.00
N LYS A 24 2.79 -13.58 -9.32
CA LYS A 24 3.48 -14.86 -9.55
C LYS A 24 3.79 -15.60 -8.26
N SER A 25 3.99 -14.89 -7.17
CA SER A 25 4.41 -15.53 -5.92
C SER A 25 3.34 -16.42 -5.29
N GLY A 26 2.07 -16.14 -5.55
CA GLY A 26 0.96 -16.86 -4.93
C GLY A 26 0.78 -16.58 -3.44
N LYS A 27 1.60 -15.72 -2.87
CA LYS A 27 1.57 -15.38 -1.45
C LYS A 27 0.63 -14.23 -1.12
N TRP A 28 0.23 -13.46 -2.13
CA TRP A 28 -0.53 -12.24 -1.95
C TRP A 28 -1.92 -12.33 -2.58
N GLU A 29 -2.89 -11.79 -1.86
CA GLU A 29 -4.22 -11.53 -2.42
C GLU A 29 -4.39 -10.02 -2.42
N ILE A 30 -4.49 -9.41 -3.60
CA ILE A 30 -4.69 -7.98 -3.71
C ILE A 30 -6.17 -7.70 -3.49
N ALA A 31 -6.49 -7.23 -2.29
CA ALA A 31 -7.87 -6.98 -1.88
C ALA A 31 -8.38 -5.63 -2.38
N TYR A 32 -7.51 -4.62 -2.41
CA TYR A 32 -7.84 -3.27 -2.83
C TYR A 32 -6.75 -2.68 -3.68
N VAL A 33 -7.15 -1.85 -4.64
CA VAL A 33 -6.25 -0.91 -5.31
C VAL A 33 -6.87 0.47 -5.18
N CYS A 34 -6.13 1.41 -4.61
CA CYS A 34 -6.57 2.78 -4.43
C CYS A 34 -5.70 3.72 -5.27
N ASP A 35 -6.32 4.56 -6.07
CA ASP A 35 -5.62 5.60 -6.82
C ASP A 35 -6.58 6.75 -7.08
N LEU A 36 -6.09 7.97 -7.01
CA LEU A 36 -6.88 9.16 -7.31
C LEU A 36 -7.10 9.34 -8.81
N SER A 37 -6.23 8.76 -9.64
CA SER A 37 -6.32 8.87 -11.10
C SER A 37 -7.34 7.89 -11.65
N PRO A 38 -8.36 8.37 -12.40
CA PRO A 38 -9.31 7.46 -13.06
C PRO A 38 -8.63 6.52 -14.05
N GLU A 39 -7.58 6.97 -14.71
CA GLU A 39 -6.83 6.15 -15.66
C GLU A 39 -6.11 5.00 -14.97
N SER A 40 -5.49 5.27 -13.82
CA SER A 40 -4.82 4.24 -13.04
C SER A 40 -5.83 3.24 -12.49
N ARG A 41 -7.00 3.69 -12.05
CA ARG A 41 -8.05 2.80 -11.58
C ARG A 41 -8.55 1.88 -12.70
N GLU A 42 -8.70 2.41 -13.91
CA GLU A 42 -9.12 1.60 -15.05
C GLU A 42 -8.07 0.54 -15.40
N LEU A 43 -6.80 0.91 -15.36
CA LEU A 43 -5.71 -0.04 -15.58
C LEU A 43 -5.74 -1.14 -14.51
N ALA A 44 -5.97 -0.77 -13.26
CA ALA A 44 -6.07 -1.73 -12.16
C ALA A 44 -7.22 -2.71 -12.37
N ARG A 45 -8.37 -2.24 -12.85
CA ARG A 45 -9.51 -3.13 -13.13
C ARG A 45 -9.17 -4.20 -14.14
N ARG A 46 -8.33 -3.86 -15.12
CA ARG A 46 -7.92 -4.81 -16.15
C ARG A 46 -6.86 -5.80 -15.66
N LEU A 47 -5.92 -5.32 -14.86
CA LEU A 47 -4.80 -6.14 -14.41
C LEU A 47 -5.08 -6.93 -13.14
N VAL A 48 -5.97 -6.43 -12.28
CA VAL A 48 -6.29 -7.05 -11.00
C VAL A 48 -7.82 -7.12 -10.83
N PRO A 49 -8.49 -7.93 -11.65
CA PRO A 49 -9.97 -7.94 -11.66
C PRO A 49 -10.61 -8.42 -10.37
N GLY A 50 -9.87 -9.12 -9.52
CA GLY A 50 -10.40 -9.60 -8.23
C GLY A 50 -10.35 -8.58 -7.11
N ALA A 51 -9.68 -7.43 -7.31
CA ALA A 51 -9.54 -6.43 -6.27
C ALA A 51 -10.68 -5.42 -6.33
N GLN A 52 -10.97 -4.80 -5.19
CA GLN A 52 -11.86 -3.64 -5.16
C GLN A 52 -11.05 -2.40 -5.55
N ILE A 53 -11.51 -1.70 -6.56
CA ILE A 53 -10.82 -0.53 -7.08
C ILE A 53 -11.51 0.72 -6.52
N VAL A 54 -10.77 1.50 -5.74
CA VAL A 54 -11.34 2.61 -4.97
C VAL A 54 -10.52 3.89 -5.15
N SER A 55 -11.11 5.02 -4.80
CA SER A 55 -10.43 6.31 -4.78
C SER A 55 -10.19 6.83 -3.37
N ASP A 56 -10.74 6.16 -2.36
CA ASP A 56 -10.62 6.55 -0.96
C ASP A 56 -9.77 5.51 -0.21
N GLU A 57 -8.56 5.90 0.17
CA GLU A 57 -7.63 5.02 0.88
C GLU A 57 -8.13 4.58 2.25
N GLN A 58 -9.04 5.35 2.86
CA GLN A 58 -9.57 5.02 4.18
C GLN A 58 -10.28 3.67 4.20
N LEU A 59 -10.86 3.26 3.07
CA LEU A 59 -11.50 1.95 2.95
C LEU A 59 -10.51 0.82 3.21
N ILE A 60 -9.25 1.01 2.82
CA ILE A 60 -8.20 0.03 3.05
C ILE A 60 -7.84 -0.04 4.54
N PHE A 61 -7.65 1.13 5.16
CA PHE A 61 -7.27 1.19 6.57
C PHE A 61 -8.38 0.68 7.50
N ASP A 62 -9.63 0.85 7.10
CA ASP A 62 -10.77 0.44 7.91
C ASP A 62 -11.12 -1.04 7.79
N ASP A 63 -10.59 -1.73 6.77
CA ASP A 63 -10.90 -3.15 6.57
C ASP A 63 -10.00 -4.03 7.43
N PRO A 64 -10.54 -4.72 8.44
CA PRO A 64 -9.74 -5.54 9.35
C PRO A 64 -9.11 -6.75 8.68
N GLU A 65 -9.60 -7.17 7.52
CA GLU A 65 -9.03 -8.31 6.80
C GLU A 65 -7.76 -7.94 6.02
N VAL A 66 -7.54 -6.65 5.74
CA VAL A 66 -6.32 -6.20 5.06
C VAL A 66 -5.18 -6.22 6.06
N GLN A 67 -4.18 -7.04 5.80
CA GLN A 67 -3.06 -7.25 6.70
C GLN A 67 -1.87 -6.34 6.39
N VAL A 68 -1.70 -5.99 5.12
CA VAL A 68 -0.55 -5.22 4.63
C VAL A 68 -1.04 -4.08 3.73
N VAL A 69 -0.39 -2.93 3.83
CA VAL A 69 -0.64 -1.79 2.96
C VAL A 69 0.61 -1.51 2.14
N GLY A 70 0.46 -1.49 0.83
CA GLY A 70 1.54 -1.14 -0.09
C GLY A 70 1.45 0.34 -0.46
N LEU A 71 2.46 1.12 -0.09
CA LEU A 71 2.50 2.56 -0.31
C LEU A 71 3.35 2.90 -1.53
N PHE A 72 2.67 3.09 -2.66
CA PHE A 72 3.31 3.40 -3.94
C PHE A 72 2.89 4.76 -4.48
N ALA A 73 2.25 5.57 -3.65
CA ALA A 73 1.84 6.92 -3.99
C ALA A 73 3.02 7.90 -3.82
N LEU A 74 2.77 9.18 -4.07
CA LEU A 74 3.80 10.21 -3.93
C LEU A 74 4.36 10.26 -2.51
N ALA A 75 5.66 10.54 -2.41
CA ALA A 75 6.38 10.49 -1.14
C ALA A 75 5.85 11.45 -0.08
N ASP A 76 5.32 12.60 -0.48
CA ASP A 76 4.82 13.61 0.47
C ASP A 76 3.59 13.16 1.26
N SER A 77 2.84 12.17 0.80
CA SER A 77 1.71 11.62 1.54
C SER A 77 2.07 10.43 2.43
N ARG A 78 3.28 9.89 2.32
CA ARG A 78 3.63 8.63 2.99
C ARG A 78 3.65 8.71 4.51
N LYS A 79 4.07 9.84 5.06
CA LYS A 79 4.12 9.99 6.51
C LYS A 79 2.73 9.79 7.13
N GLU A 80 1.71 10.42 6.56
CA GLU A 80 0.35 10.27 7.04
C GLU A 80 -0.19 8.86 6.82
N GLN A 81 0.13 8.27 5.68
CA GLN A 81 -0.29 6.91 5.36
C GLN A 81 0.35 5.90 6.31
N ILE A 82 1.62 6.07 6.63
CA ILE A 82 2.30 5.22 7.61
C ILE A 82 1.64 5.34 8.98
N ALA A 83 1.32 6.55 9.40
CA ALA A 83 0.65 6.76 10.69
C ALA A 83 -0.71 6.07 10.73
N LYS A 84 -1.48 6.14 9.66
CA LYS A 84 -2.78 5.46 9.56
C LYS A 84 -2.64 3.94 9.59
N ALA A 85 -1.65 3.41 8.88
CA ALA A 85 -1.41 1.97 8.87
C ALA A 85 -1.00 1.46 10.24
N VAL A 86 -0.12 2.18 10.90
CA VAL A 86 0.32 1.88 12.28
C VAL A 86 -0.88 1.88 13.23
N ALA A 87 -1.72 2.91 13.17
CA ALA A 87 -2.91 3.01 14.02
C ALA A 87 -3.89 1.86 13.76
N ALA A 88 -3.94 1.37 12.53
CA ALA A 88 -4.82 0.26 12.15
C ALA A 88 -4.19 -1.13 12.39
N GLY A 89 -2.95 -1.17 12.88
CA GLY A 89 -2.26 -2.43 13.14
C GLY A 89 -1.82 -3.19 11.89
N LYS A 90 -1.59 -2.48 10.79
CA LYS A 90 -1.23 -3.11 9.52
C LYS A 90 0.26 -2.97 9.24
N HIS A 91 0.82 -3.98 8.57
CA HIS A 91 2.20 -3.94 8.09
C HIS A 91 2.29 -3.05 6.86
N ILE A 92 3.48 -2.58 6.56
CA ILE A 92 3.71 -1.62 5.47
C ILE A 92 4.79 -2.14 4.52
N ILE A 93 4.52 -2.01 3.22
CA ILE A 93 5.52 -2.18 2.17
C ILE A 93 5.54 -0.88 1.38
N SER A 94 6.73 -0.34 1.12
CA SER A 94 6.83 0.88 0.32
C SER A 94 8.08 0.90 -0.55
N GLU A 95 8.01 1.65 -1.64
CA GLU A 95 9.18 1.94 -2.46
C GLU A 95 10.03 3.02 -1.79
N LYS A 96 11.30 3.03 -2.13
CA LYS A 96 12.18 4.11 -1.70
C LYS A 96 12.06 5.30 -2.65
N PRO A 97 12.22 6.52 -2.14
CA PRO A 97 12.36 6.86 -0.72
C PRO A 97 11.04 6.76 0.04
N ILE A 98 11.12 6.48 1.33
CA ILE A 98 9.93 6.39 2.18
C ILE A 98 9.27 7.76 2.31
N ALA A 99 10.09 8.82 2.31
CA ALA A 99 9.62 10.19 2.37
C ALA A 99 10.54 11.10 1.56
N GLU A 100 10.09 12.32 1.27
CA GLU A 100 10.83 13.26 0.43
C GLU A 100 12.10 13.80 1.07
N SER A 101 12.13 13.91 2.39
CA SER A 101 13.27 14.48 3.10
C SER A 101 13.79 13.51 4.16
N ILE A 102 15.05 13.70 4.55
CA ILE A 102 15.68 12.90 5.59
C ILE A 102 14.89 13.00 6.90
N GLU A 103 14.39 14.17 7.23
CA GLU A 103 13.60 14.38 8.44
C GLU A 103 12.30 13.59 8.41
N LYS A 104 11.60 13.62 7.28
CA LYS A 104 10.35 12.86 7.12
C LYS A 104 10.61 11.36 7.16
N GLU A 105 11.69 10.91 6.54
CA GLU A 105 12.09 9.51 6.59
C GLU A 105 12.34 9.05 8.02
N TRP A 106 13.06 9.86 8.79
CA TRP A 106 13.35 9.54 10.17
C TRP A 106 12.07 9.41 11.00
N GLN A 107 11.13 10.34 10.84
CA GLN A 107 9.85 10.28 11.54
C GLN A 107 9.05 9.04 11.16
N ALA A 108 9.07 8.66 9.89
CA ALA A 108 8.39 7.46 9.41
C ALA A 108 9.00 6.19 10.03
N VAL A 109 10.32 6.13 10.11
CA VAL A 109 11.02 5.00 10.72
C VAL A 109 10.67 4.90 12.21
N GLU A 110 10.64 6.02 12.93
CA GLU A 110 10.27 6.03 14.35
C GLU A 110 8.85 5.50 14.57
N LEU A 111 7.91 5.90 13.74
CA LEU A 111 6.54 5.42 13.83
C LEU A 111 6.47 3.90 13.63
N ALA A 112 7.18 3.39 12.64
CA ALA A 112 7.19 1.96 12.36
C ALA A 112 7.83 1.17 13.51
N GLU A 113 8.93 1.64 14.07
CA GLU A 113 9.60 0.99 15.19
C GLU A 113 8.73 0.95 16.43
N LYS A 114 8.05 2.05 16.76
CA LYS A 114 7.19 2.12 17.94
C LYS A 114 6.06 1.13 17.91
N SER A 115 5.64 0.72 16.72
CA SER A 115 4.48 -0.16 16.55
C SER A 115 4.87 -1.59 16.21
N ASN A 116 6.16 -1.88 16.07
CA ASN A 116 6.64 -3.18 15.62
C ASN A 116 6.06 -3.59 14.27
N VAL A 117 5.78 -2.61 13.42
CA VAL A 117 5.27 -2.84 12.06
C VAL A 117 6.43 -2.89 11.09
N LEU A 118 6.42 -3.88 10.19
CA LEU A 118 7.43 -4.00 9.15
C LEU A 118 7.25 -2.92 8.07
N SER A 119 8.32 -2.35 7.60
CA SER A 119 8.27 -1.35 6.54
C SER A 119 9.27 -1.65 5.43
#